data_a2ce912ab9209d85488ece767470628a
#
_entry.id   a2ce912ab9209d85488ece767470628a
#
_cell.length_a   1.000
_cell.length_b   1.000
_cell.length_c   1.000
_cell.angle_alpha   90.00
_cell.angle_beta   90.00
_cell.angle_gamma   90.00
#
_symmetry.space_group_name_H-M   'P 1'
#
loop_
_entity.id
_entity.type
_entity.pdbx_description
1 polymer ?
#
loop_
_entity_poly.entity_id
_entity_poly.type
_entity_poly.pdbx_seq_one_letter_code
_entity_poly.pdbx_strand_id
1 'polypeptide(L)'
;MNRNIGRGLVVIGMLMLGFLFANTTSAKEVDMVVYDFEITRVIDGDTVAFRADFLPEPLKQELSIRVYGVDTPEKSWRAECESEAAWGEQASQFTKDQLIGATTLQVAIYKWDKFGGRVLGDIIIDGKSLRHMLIENGFAREYYGDKKESWC
;
A
#
# COMPACT_ATOMS: atom_id res chain seq x y z
N MET A 1 -53.85 28.20 -57.85
CA MET A 1 -53.75 27.03 -56.95
C MET A 1 -52.28 26.57 -56.94
N ASN A 2 -51.43 27.11 -56.07
CA ASN A 2 -50.04 26.74 -55.95
C ASN A 2 -49.75 26.47 -54.45
N ARG A 3 -49.46 25.23 -54.16
CA ARG A 3 -49.09 24.78 -52.82
C ARG A 3 -47.58 24.72 -52.73
N ASN A 4 -46.99 25.65 -52.01
CA ASN A 4 -45.58 25.62 -51.66
C ASN A 4 -45.39 24.72 -50.41
N ILE A 5 -44.66 23.64 -50.58
CA ILE A 5 -44.25 22.74 -49.51
C ILE A 5 -42.88 23.22 -49.02
N GLY A 6 -42.84 23.84 -47.81
CA GLY A 6 -41.61 24.23 -47.15
C GLY A 6 -40.87 22.99 -46.65
N ARG A 7 -39.62 22.81 -47.09
CA ARG A 7 -38.67 21.82 -46.56
C ARG A 7 -38.07 22.34 -45.27
N GLY A 8 -38.51 21.77 -44.14
CA GLY A 8 -37.86 21.98 -42.85
C GLY A 8 -36.54 21.19 -42.78
N LEU A 9 -35.45 21.95 -42.56
CA LEU A 9 -34.13 21.38 -42.31
C LEU A 9 -34.03 20.94 -40.87
N VAL A 10 -34.02 19.63 -40.61
CA VAL A 10 -33.77 19.09 -39.28
C VAL A 10 -32.25 19.00 -39.06
N VAL A 11 -31.72 19.88 -38.23
CA VAL A 11 -30.32 19.81 -37.79
C VAL A 11 -30.26 18.84 -36.62
N ILE A 12 -29.77 17.65 -36.88
CA ILE A 12 -29.47 16.66 -35.82
C ILE A 12 -28.14 17.05 -35.18
N GLY A 13 -28.22 17.68 -34.01
CA GLY A 13 -27.06 17.94 -33.18
C GLY A 13 -26.51 16.64 -32.59
N MET A 14 -25.36 16.20 -33.10
CA MET A 14 -24.63 15.04 -32.60
C MET A 14 -23.89 15.41 -31.33
N LEU A 15 -24.46 15.08 -30.17
CA LEU A 15 -23.80 15.20 -28.86
C LEU A 15 -22.67 14.15 -28.80
N MET A 16 -21.43 14.64 -28.99
CA MET A 16 -20.23 13.84 -28.71
C MET A 16 -20.07 13.72 -27.20
N LEU A 17 -20.53 12.60 -26.63
CA LEU A 17 -20.18 12.21 -25.28
C LEU A 17 -18.70 11.78 -25.28
N GLY A 18 -17.82 12.68 -24.84
CA GLY A 18 -16.43 12.37 -24.60
C GLY A 18 -16.32 11.42 -23.40
N PHE A 19 -16.09 10.14 -23.67
CA PHE A 19 -15.66 9.18 -22.63
C PHE A 19 -14.25 9.55 -22.20
N LEU A 20 -14.14 10.18 -21.03
CA LEU A 20 -12.89 10.28 -20.29
C LEU A 20 -12.52 8.87 -19.80
N PHE A 21 -11.65 8.20 -20.53
CA PHE A 21 -10.98 7.02 -20.00
C PHE A 21 -10.06 7.47 -18.87
N ALA A 22 -10.52 7.32 -17.63
CA ALA A 22 -9.65 7.37 -16.49
C ALA A 22 -8.68 6.19 -16.62
N ASN A 23 -7.41 6.47 -16.91
CA ASN A 23 -6.34 5.50 -16.80
C ASN A 23 -6.18 5.17 -15.30
N THR A 24 -6.91 4.18 -14.81
CA THR A 24 -6.63 3.56 -13.52
C THR A 24 -5.34 2.78 -13.69
N THR A 25 -4.24 3.31 -13.19
CA THR A 25 -2.99 2.57 -13.03
C THR A 25 -3.30 1.45 -12.04
N SER A 26 -3.55 0.24 -12.55
CA SER A 26 -3.79 -0.92 -11.70
C SER A 26 -2.50 -1.22 -10.95
N ALA A 27 -2.54 -1.07 -9.63
CA ALA A 27 -1.48 -1.57 -8.78
C ALA A 27 -1.26 -3.05 -9.12
N LYS A 28 0.00 -3.47 -9.22
CA LYS A 28 0.36 -4.85 -9.56
C LYS A 28 -0.17 -5.76 -8.45
N GLU A 29 -1.29 -6.40 -8.71
CA GLU A 29 -1.87 -7.40 -7.81
C GLU A 29 -0.95 -8.62 -7.79
N VAL A 30 -0.60 -9.09 -6.59
CA VAL A 30 0.22 -10.29 -6.39
C VAL A 30 -0.53 -11.25 -5.49
N ASP A 31 -0.41 -12.53 -5.79
CA ASP A 31 -1.00 -13.58 -4.96
C ASP A 31 -0.26 -13.67 -3.63
N MET A 32 -0.98 -13.52 -2.53
CA MET A 32 -0.46 -13.63 -1.17
C MET A 32 -1.21 -14.72 -0.40
N VAL A 33 -0.49 -15.45 0.43
CA VAL A 33 -1.09 -16.43 1.35
C VAL A 33 -1.28 -15.76 2.70
N VAL A 34 -2.48 -15.83 3.24
CA VAL A 34 -2.89 -15.16 4.48
C VAL A 34 -2.79 -16.10 5.68
N TYR A 35 -2.22 -15.61 6.77
CA TYR A 35 -2.01 -16.34 8.02
C TYR A 35 -2.44 -15.51 9.23
N ASP A 36 -2.92 -16.16 10.28
CA ASP A 36 -3.27 -15.56 11.57
C ASP A 36 -2.05 -15.56 12.51
N PHE A 37 -0.95 -14.92 12.12
CA PHE A 37 0.24 -14.80 12.95
C PHE A 37 0.13 -13.62 13.91
N GLU A 38 0.63 -13.80 15.13
CA GLU A 38 0.70 -12.73 16.12
C GLU A 38 1.73 -11.68 15.72
N ILE A 39 1.30 -10.42 15.59
CA ILE A 39 2.19 -9.26 15.40
C ILE A 39 2.83 -8.94 16.75
N THR A 40 4.15 -8.91 16.81
CA THR A 40 4.88 -8.70 18.07
C THR A 40 5.32 -7.25 18.28
N ARG A 41 5.69 -6.55 17.22
CA ARG A 41 6.13 -5.14 17.30
C ARG A 41 6.19 -4.46 15.93
N VAL A 42 6.11 -3.15 15.95
CA VAL A 42 6.38 -2.27 14.79
C VAL A 42 7.89 -1.96 14.76
N ILE A 43 8.51 -2.14 13.60
CA ILE A 43 9.93 -1.81 13.37
C ILE A 43 10.03 -0.40 12.79
N ASP A 44 9.28 -0.14 11.71
CA ASP A 44 9.09 1.18 11.09
C ASP A 44 7.74 1.24 10.36
N GLY A 45 7.48 2.30 9.58
CA GLY A 45 6.17 2.54 8.97
C GLY A 45 5.66 1.40 8.11
N ASP A 46 6.54 0.74 7.38
CA ASP A 46 6.21 -0.34 6.46
C ASP A 46 6.73 -1.72 6.88
N THR A 47 7.24 -1.86 8.09
CA THR A 47 7.85 -3.11 8.53
C THR A 47 7.43 -3.45 9.97
N VAL A 48 6.88 -4.64 10.15
CA VAL A 48 6.51 -5.18 11.46
C VAL A 48 7.13 -6.54 11.70
N ALA A 49 7.24 -6.95 12.95
CA ALA A 49 7.64 -8.30 13.33
C ALA A 49 6.43 -9.14 13.71
N PHE A 50 6.48 -10.42 13.43
CA PHE A 50 5.46 -11.38 13.80
C PHE A 50 6.08 -12.67 14.36
N ARG A 51 5.31 -13.39 15.20
CA ARG A 51 5.71 -14.65 15.80
C ARG A 51 5.81 -15.76 14.76
N ALA A 52 6.89 -16.50 14.81
CA ALA A 52 7.21 -17.59 13.89
C ALA A 52 7.55 -18.88 14.64
N ASP A 53 6.64 -19.34 15.50
CA ASP A 53 6.82 -20.53 16.36
C ASP A 53 7.01 -21.82 15.56
N PHE A 54 6.75 -21.79 14.26
CA PHE A 54 7.02 -22.90 13.33
C PHE A 54 8.51 -23.06 12.99
N LEU A 55 9.36 -22.10 13.34
CA LEU A 55 10.81 -22.21 13.17
C LEU A 55 11.40 -23.10 14.28
N PRO A 56 12.27 -24.07 13.94
CA PRO A 56 12.86 -24.95 14.93
C PRO A 56 13.93 -24.21 15.75
N GLU A 57 14.10 -24.60 17.03
CA GLU A 57 15.26 -24.16 17.79
C GLU A 57 16.57 -24.65 17.18
N PRO A 58 17.68 -23.88 17.26
CA PRO A 58 17.85 -22.62 18.01
C PRO A 58 17.53 -21.35 17.18
N LEU A 59 16.74 -21.43 16.12
CA LEU A 59 16.38 -20.27 15.31
C LEU A 59 15.50 -19.31 16.11
N LYS A 60 15.65 -18.03 15.85
CA LYS A 60 14.79 -17.00 16.45
C LYS A 60 13.37 -17.18 15.94
N GLN A 61 12.44 -17.39 16.87
CA GLN A 61 11.00 -17.58 16.56
C GLN A 61 10.28 -16.23 16.29
N GLU A 62 10.91 -15.37 15.52
CA GLU A 62 10.38 -14.11 15.07
C GLU A 62 10.88 -13.83 13.65
N LEU A 63 9.97 -13.48 12.77
CA LEU A 63 10.27 -12.97 11.44
C LEU A 63 9.74 -11.54 11.31
N SER A 64 10.27 -10.79 10.35
CA SER A 64 9.69 -9.51 9.97
C SER A 64 8.99 -9.59 8.62
N ILE A 65 7.97 -8.77 8.43
CA ILE A 65 7.32 -8.55 7.15
C ILE A 65 7.46 -7.08 6.76
N ARG A 66 7.94 -6.86 5.54
CA ARG A 66 7.93 -5.55 4.91
C ARG A 66 6.73 -5.48 3.96
N VAL A 67 5.95 -4.43 4.08
CA VAL A 67 4.81 -4.18 3.20
C VAL A 67 5.30 -4.03 1.77
N TYR A 68 4.84 -4.92 0.89
CA TYR A 68 5.24 -4.95 -0.51
C TYR A 68 4.60 -3.82 -1.30
N GLY A 69 5.39 -3.23 -2.19
CA GLY A 69 4.91 -2.20 -3.10
C GLY A 69 4.82 -0.80 -2.50
N VAL A 70 5.47 -0.56 -1.35
CA VAL A 70 5.55 0.77 -0.75
C VAL A 70 6.96 1.10 -0.27
N ASP A 71 7.21 2.40 -0.12
CA ASP A 71 8.34 2.99 0.58
C ASP A 71 7.80 4.04 1.54
N THR A 72 8.21 3.97 2.81
CA THR A 72 7.91 4.96 3.84
C THR A 72 9.17 5.78 4.14
N PRO A 73 9.02 7.01 4.67
CA PRO A 73 10.18 7.76 5.16
C PRO A 73 10.96 6.95 6.19
N GLU A 74 12.27 7.02 6.13
CA GLU A 74 13.15 6.40 7.12
C GLU A 74 13.13 7.21 8.42
N LYS A 75 13.38 6.55 9.54
CA LYS A 75 13.43 7.20 10.84
C LYS A 75 14.83 7.17 11.46
N SER A 76 15.08 8.06 12.42
CA SER A 76 16.35 8.12 13.16
C SER A 76 17.56 8.28 12.24
N TRP A 77 18.64 7.56 12.50
CA TRP A 77 19.91 7.62 11.78
C TRP A 77 19.87 7.14 10.32
N ARG A 78 18.79 6.48 9.89
CA ARG A 78 18.61 6.04 8.48
C ARG A 78 18.04 7.13 7.58
N ALA A 79 17.44 8.16 8.16
CA ALA A 79 16.87 9.28 7.41
C ALA A 79 17.98 10.16 6.80
N GLU A 80 17.72 10.69 5.61
CA GLU A 80 18.64 11.58 4.89
C GLU A 80 18.59 13.01 5.43
N CYS A 81 17.51 13.40 6.13
CA CYS A 81 17.32 14.72 6.73
C CYS A 81 16.36 14.65 7.94
N GLU A 82 16.32 15.73 8.73
CA GLU A 82 15.47 15.84 9.93
C GLU A 82 13.97 15.76 9.60
N SER A 83 13.55 16.32 8.48
CA SER A 83 12.14 16.26 8.04
C SER A 83 11.72 14.83 7.69
N GLU A 84 12.57 14.07 7.03
CA GLU A 84 12.33 12.66 6.77
C GLU A 84 12.27 11.86 8.07
N ALA A 85 13.22 12.06 8.98
CA ALA A 85 13.23 11.39 10.29
C ALA A 85 11.92 11.61 11.06
N ALA A 86 11.47 12.87 11.12
CA ALA A 86 10.22 13.23 11.77
C ALA A 86 9.00 12.57 11.09
N TRP A 87 8.99 12.52 9.77
CA TRP A 87 7.91 11.88 9.02
C TRP A 87 7.93 10.36 9.18
N GLY A 88 9.10 9.74 9.19
CA GLY A 88 9.28 8.30 9.45
C GLY A 88 8.78 7.89 10.85
N GLU A 89 8.99 8.71 11.88
CA GLU A 89 8.39 8.48 13.22
C GLU A 89 6.86 8.56 13.16
N GLN A 90 6.29 9.51 12.42
CA GLN A 90 4.83 9.62 12.24
C GLN A 90 4.27 8.42 11.48
N ALA A 91 4.94 7.96 10.43
CA ALA A 91 4.54 6.75 9.69
C ALA A 91 4.56 5.51 10.58
N SER A 92 5.60 5.37 11.41
CA SER A 92 5.71 4.26 12.38
C SER A 92 4.64 4.33 13.45
N GLN A 93 4.32 5.52 13.95
CA GLN A 93 3.26 5.72 14.94
C GLN A 93 1.89 5.42 14.32
N PHE A 94 1.64 5.89 13.09
CA PHE A 94 0.41 5.56 12.36
C PHE A 94 0.20 4.04 12.28
N THR A 95 1.20 3.30 11.81
CA THR A 95 1.14 1.83 11.72
C THR A 95 0.84 1.22 13.10
N LYS A 96 1.52 1.68 14.14
CA LYS A 96 1.28 1.20 15.50
C LYS A 96 -0.15 1.45 15.98
N ASP A 97 -0.70 2.62 15.72
CA ASP A 97 -2.06 2.99 16.12
C ASP A 97 -3.10 2.13 15.41
N GLN A 98 -2.89 1.84 14.09
CA GLN A 98 -3.76 0.94 13.35
C GLN A 98 -3.75 -0.48 13.93
N LEU A 99 -2.58 -1.01 14.31
CA LEU A 99 -2.46 -2.35 14.89
C LEU A 99 -3.08 -2.44 16.28
N ILE A 100 -2.91 -1.42 17.14
CA ILE A 100 -3.47 -1.41 18.49
C ILE A 100 -5.01 -1.31 18.46
N GLY A 101 -5.56 -0.55 17.52
CA GLY A 101 -7.01 -0.36 17.38
C GLY A 101 -7.74 -1.52 16.69
N ALA A 102 -7.00 -2.51 16.17
CA ALA A 102 -7.56 -3.58 15.35
C ALA A 102 -8.33 -4.63 16.17
N THR A 103 -9.41 -5.12 15.60
CA THR A 103 -10.15 -6.31 16.10
C THR A 103 -9.55 -7.58 15.49
N THR A 104 -9.14 -7.54 14.22
CA THR A 104 -8.53 -8.67 13.50
C THR A 104 -7.25 -8.24 12.81
N LEU A 105 -6.21 -9.06 12.95
CA LEU A 105 -4.91 -8.87 12.30
C LEU A 105 -4.51 -10.15 11.57
N GLN A 106 -4.11 -10.00 10.31
CA GLN A 106 -3.62 -11.11 9.51
C GLN A 106 -2.35 -10.71 8.76
N VAL A 107 -1.47 -11.67 8.55
CA VAL A 107 -0.21 -11.50 7.81
C VAL A 107 -0.37 -12.14 6.43
N ALA A 108 -0.35 -11.35 5.38
CA ALA A 108 -0.41 -11.80 4.00
C ALA A 108 0.99 -11.89 3.41
N ILE A 109 1.51 -13.10 3.18
CA ILE A 109 2.88 -13.33 2.71
C ILE A 109 2.90 -13.54 1.20
N TYR A 110 3.76 -12.79 0.50
CA TYR A 110 4.03 -12.92 -0.92
C TYR A 110 5.25 -13.81 -1.20
N LYS A 111 6.42 -13.45 -0.66
CA LYS A 111 7.68 -14.16 -0.88
C LYS A 111 8.74 -13.77 0.15
N TRP A 112 9.86 -14.48 0.16
CA TRP A 112 11.03 -14.04 0.90
C TRP A 112 11.61 -12.74 0.34
N ASP A 113 12.06 -11.87 1.23
CA ASP A 113 12.89 -10.73 0.86
C ASP A 113 14.34 -11.19 0.62
N LYS A 114 15.15 -10.30 0.04
CA LYS A 114 16.60 -10.52 -0.11
C LYS A 114 17.36 -10.51 1.23
N PHE A 115 16.75 -10.00 2.28
CA PHE A 115 17.33 -9.99 3.62
C PHE A 115 16.80 -11.18 4.44
N GLY A 116 17.73 -11.92 5.09
CA GLY A 116 17.37 -13.06 5.94
C GLY A 116 16.45 -12.66 7.09
N GLY A 117 15.47 -13.52 7.40
CA GLY A 117 14.50 -13.28 8.47
C GLY A 117 13.41 -12.26 8.14
N ARG A 118 13.30 -11.83 6.88
CA ARG A 118 12.25 -10.92 6.42
C ARG A 118 11.51 -11.47 5.20
N VAL A 119 10.21 -11.33 5.21
CA VAL A 119 9.34 -11.62 4.07
C VAL A 119 8.76 -10.32 3.50
N LEU A 120 8.31 -10.38 2.25
CA LEU A 120 7.52 -9.32 1.60
C LEU A 120 6.06 -9.75 1.62
N GLY A 121 5.17 -8.82 1.89
CA GLY A 121 3.74 -9.10 1.93
C GLY A 121 2.93 -7.89 2.35
N ASP A 122 1.84 -8.11 3.09
CA ASP A 122 0.99 -7.04 3.63
C ASP A 122 0.46 -7.45 5.01
N ILE A 123 -0.05 -6.48 5.75
CA ILE A 123 -0.80 -6.69 6.97
C ILE A 123 -2.26 -6.34 6.69
N ILE A 124 -3.14 -7.26 6.98
CA ILE A 124 -4.58 -7.06 6.83
C ILE A 124 -5.15 -6.70 8.21
N ILE A 125 -5.64 -5.49 8.33
CA ILE A 125 -6.14 -4.88 9.56
C ILE A 125 -7.65 -4.68 9.40
N ASP A 126 -8.47 -5.45 10.12
CA ASP A 126 -9.94 -5.43 10.00
C ASP A 126 -10.41 -5.51 8.53
N GLY A 127 -9.78 -6.40 7.76
CA GLY A 127 -10.06 -6.62 6.35
C GLY A 127 -9.47 -5.58 5.38
N LYS A 128 -8.69 -4.61 5.87
CA LYS A 128 -8.05 -3.56 5.04
C LYS A 128 -6.54 -3.75 4.97
N SER A 129 -5.97 -3.49 3.81
CA SER A 129 -4.54 -3.53 3.54
C SER A 129 -3.81 -2.36 4.21
N LEU A 130 -2.78 -2.64 5.01
CA LEU A 130 -1.90 -1.60 5.58
C LEU A 130 -1.21 -0.80 4.46
N ARG A 131 -0.84 -1.45 3.35
CA ARG A 131 -0.29 -0.78 2.18
C ARG A 131 -1.20 0.37 1.70
N HIS A 132 -2.49 0.08 1.50
CA HIS A 132 -3.45 1.10 1.06
C HIS A 132 -3.61 2.20 2.11
N MET A 133 -3.71 1.83 3.38
CA MET A 133 -3.85 2.82 4.47
C MET A 133 -2.65 3.78 4.53
N LEU A 134 -1.43 3.28 4.37
CA LEU A 134 -0.22 4.11 4.36
C LEU A 134 -0.20 5.09 3.18
N ILE A 135 -0.55 4.62 1.98
CA ILE A 135 -0.60 5.45 0.76
C ILE A 135 -1.69 6.53 0.87
N GLU A 136 -2.91 6.13 1.25
CA GLU A 136 -4.07 7.04 1.38
C GLU A 136 -3.85 8.15 2.41
N ASN A 137 -3.08 7.88 3.47
CA ASN A 137 -2.74 8.85 4.51
C ASN A 137 -1.43 9.61 4.25
N GLY A 138 -0.78 9.40 3.12
CA GLY A 138 0.43 10.10 2.71
C GLY A 138 1.71 9.64 3.42
N PHE A 139 1.67 8.52 4.15
CA PHE A 139 2.82 7.95 4.86
C PHE A 139 3.68 7.02 3.99
N ALA A 140 3.20 6.68 2.79
CA ALA A 140 3.97 5.87 1.85
C ALA A 140 3.75 6.31 0.40
N ARG A 141 4.72 5.98 -0.44
CA ARG A 141 4.65 6.07 -1.90
C ARG A 141 4.71 4.66 -2.50
N GLU A 142 4.14 4.48 -3.68
CA GLU A 142 4.31 3.22 -4.40
C GLU A 142 5.79 2.99 -4.74
N TYR A 143 6.29 1.76 -4.47
CA TYR A 143 7.67 1.41 -4.70
C TYR A 143 7.82 -0.10 -4.96
N TYR A 144 8.37 -0.47 -6.10
CA TYR A 144 8.52 -1.87 -6.51
C TYR A 144 9.98 -2.29 -6.73
N GLY A 145 10.94 -1.52 -6.19
CA GLY A 145 12.37 -1.85 -6.27
C GLY A 145 13.16 -1.01 -7.26
N ASP A 146 12.56 0.04 -7.82
CA ASP A 146 13.21 1.03 -8.68
C ASP A 146 14.07 2.01 -7.85
N LYS A 147 14.42 3.16 -8.43
CA LYS A 147 15.10 4.22 -7.70
C LYS A 147 14.11 4.85 -6.69
N LYS A 148 14.48 4.86 -5.41
CA LYS A 148 13.74 5.58 -4.38
C LYS A 148 13.74 7.09 -4.67
N GLU A 149 12.59 7.72 -4.46
CA GLU A 149 12.49 9.18 -4.42
C GLU A 149 12.84 9.68 -3.02
N SER A 150 13.55 10.81 -2.93
CA SER A 150 13.89 11.41 -1.64
C SER A 150 12.64 11.87 -0.89
N TRP A 151 12.64 11.69 0.42
CA TRP A 151 11.64 12.22 1.36
C TRP A 151 12.03 13.58 1.93
N CYS A 152 13.21 14.06 1.56
CA CYS A 152 13.67 15.39 1.87
C CYS A 152 13.24 16.39 0.79
#